data_1da5d4c9a199af7540089a7dc4a01e38
#
_entry.id   1da5d4c9a199af7540089a7dc4a01e38
#
_cell.length_a   1.000
_cell.length_b   1.000
_cell.length_c   1.000
_cell.angle_alpha   90.00
_cell.angle_beta   90.00
_cell.angle_gamma   90.00
#
_symmetry.space_group_name_H-M   'P 1'
#
loop_
_entity.id
_entity.type
_entity.pdbx_description
1 polymer ?
#
loop_
_entity_poly.entity_id
_entity_poly.type
_entity_poly.pdbx_seq_one_letter_code
_entity_poly.pdbx_strand_id
1 'polypeptide(L)'
;MEIRNVAIIAHVDHGKTTLVDALLRQSHTVMKKEIAEQNTILDSNEIERERGITIFSKNASIEYKGVKINIIDTPGHADFGGEVERVLSMADGALLLVDAKEGPMPQTRFVLREALKQGLKIIVIVNKIDKKGSRPEYVQGKTFDLFVELGANEETALFPTVYASGRDGKAGLTPDLTGMTNITPIFDAILKYVPEPDAHLGKPLQMLVSNIGYDNYKGRIAIGKIHSGSIKNGQDIAHIDRDGQIAKFKITSLYTFKGLGKVEEQEALAGDIVAVSGIPNVNIGETIADPITPVALPLLDIEEPTVKMIFMVNNSPFGGKEGEFKTSSQIKARLYKELETDVALRVEDNSDGTWTVSGRGELHLAILIERMRREGYEFQVSRPHVINHVVDGKTLTPYEKVYIEVPEAYSGVVIQKMGQRHAKMDTMETVEAITFLEFTVATKELIGFRSEFITDTKGLGLMNAAFFEFLPDDGFSRERERGSLVAYETGETMLYGMTQVQDQGELFIGPAVKVYKGQVVGQHSRSGDLRINVCKEKHLSNMRSKGEGTMEHFNTPRIMDLDESLEYIDDTELVEVTPKSIRIRKIILDEVEARKAAKLAKH
;
A
#
# COMPACT_ATOMS: atom_id res chain seq x y z
N MET A 1 -31.50 -15.70 9.59
CA MET A 1 -30.86 -14.56 10.31
C MET A 1 -30.66 -13.48 9.28
N GLU A 2 -31.10 -12.25 9.56
CA GLU A 2 -30.83 -11.12 8.67
C GLU A 2 -29.34 -10.81 8.62
N ILE A 3 -28.87 -10.33 7.46
CA ILE A 3 -27.45 -10.05 7.23
C ILE A 3 -27.29 -8.61 6.76
N ARG A 4 -26.19 -7.96 7.12
CA ARG A 4 -25.71 -6.70 6.55
C ARG A 4 -24.23 -6.84 6.23
N ASN A 5 -23.82 -6.55 5.01
CA ASN A 5 -22.42 -6.57 4.57
C ASN A 5 -21.92 -5.12 4.43
N VAL A 6 -20.96 -4.75 5.26
CA VAL A 6 -20.53 -3.36 5.39
C VAL A 6 -19.03 -3.27 5.22
N ALA A 7 -18.58 -2.52 4.23
CA ALA A 7 -17.17 -2.16 4.06
C ALA A 7 -16.83 -0.93 4.93
N ILE A 8 -15.64 -0.92 5.52
CA ILE A 8 -15.14 0.25 6.23
C ILE A 8 -14.04 0.90 5.41
N ILE A 9 -14.32 2.08 4.89
CA ILE A 9 -13.45 2.85 4.02
C ILE A 9 -12.97 4.11 4.71
N ALA A 10 -11.68 4.39 4.63
CA ALA A 10 -11.06 5.53 5.29
C ALA A 10 -9.74 5.89 4.62
N HIS A 11 -9.34 7.14 4.76
CA HIS A 11 -7.95 7.52 4.54
C HIS A 11 -7.05 6.91 5.63
N VAL A 12 -5.75 6.79 5.34
CA VAL A 12 -4.73 6.40 6.32
C VAL A 12 -4.82 7.36 7.51
N ASP A 13 -4.65 6.85 8.71
CA ASP A 13 -4.73 7.58 9.98
C ASP A 13 -6.08 8.23 10.34
N HIS A 14 -7.17 8.07 9.58
CA HIS A 14 -8.51 8.53 9.98
C HIS A 14 -9.13 7.71 11.12
N GLY A 15 -8.44 6.65 11.58
CA GLY A 15 -8.82 5.86 12.76
C GLY A 15 -9.70 4.66 12.44
N LYS A 16 -9.55 4.09 11.24
CA LYS A 16 -10.28 2.89 10.80
C LYS A 16 -10.11 1.73 11.76
N THR A 17 -8.87 1.28 12.00
CA THR A 17 -8.55 0.17 12.90
C THR A 17 -9.09 0.41 14.32
N THR A 18 -8.91 1.62 14.85
CA THR A 18 -9.41 1.99 16.18
C THR A 18 -10.93 1.91 16.28
N LEU A 19 -11.64 2.35 15.22
CA LEU A 19 -13.09 2.29 15.20
C LEU A 19 -13.59 0.84 15.11
N VAL A 20 -12.98 0.02 14.26
CA VAL A 20 -13.34 -1.41 14.12
C VAL A 20 -13.08 -2.17 15.42
N ASP A 21 -11.96 -1.90 16.08
CA ASP A 21 -11.67 -2.45 17.39
C ASP A 21 -12.76 -2.08 18.43
N ALA A 22 -13.22 -0.82 18.42
CA ALA A 22 -14.30 -0.38 19.30
C ALA A 22 -15.63 -1.07 18.97
N LEU A 23 -15.96 -1.26 17.67
CA LEU A 23 -17.15 -2.00 17.23
C LEU A 23 -17.09 -3.46 17.69
N LEU A 24 -15.97 -4.14 17.49
CA LEU A 24 -15.79 -5.53 17.91
C LEU A 24 -15.90 -5.70 19.44
N ARG A 25 -15.28 -4.81 20.21
CA ARG A 25 -15.31 -4.86 21.68
C ARG A 25 -16.71 -4.62 22.25
N GLN A 26 -17.47 -3.68 21.70
CA GLN A 26 -18.79 -3.32 22.20
C GLN A 26 -19.94 -4.16 21.63
N SER A 27 -19.69 -4.98 20.62
CA SER A 27 -20.68 -5.93 20.09
C SER A 27 -20.91 -7.15 21.00
N HIS A 28 -20.18 -7.28 22.11
CA HIS A 28 -20.19 -8.46 22.98
C HIS A 28 -19.88 -9.78 22.26
N THR A 29 -19.25 -9.71 21.09
CA THR A 29 -18.85 -10.90 20.33
C THR A 29 -17.75 -11.64 21.10
N VAL A 30 -17.90 -12.96 21.27
CA VAL A 30 -16.94 -13.79 22.00
C VAL A 30 -15.62 -13.80 21.24
N MET A 31 -14.60 -13.12 21.79
CA MET A 31 -13.23 -13.15 21.30
C MET A 31 -12.36 -14.01 22.22
N LYS A 32 -11.33 -14.66 21.66
CA LYS A 32 -10.32 -15.33 22.48
C LYS A 32 -9.62 -14.29 23.35
N LYS A 33 -9.40 -14.59 24.64
CA LYS A 33 -8.79 -13.67 25.62
C LYS A 33 -7.47 -13.05 25.13
N GLU A 34 -6.63 -13.83 24.47
CA GLU A 34 -5.34 -13.42 23.91
C GLU A 34 -5.46 -12.33 22.82
N ILE A 35 -6.59 -12.32 22.09
CA ILE A 35 -6.88 -11.34 21.02
C ILE A 35 -7.50 -10.08 21.64
N ALA A 36 -8.34 -10.23 22.66
CA ALA A 36 -9.02 -9.10 23.31
C ALA A 36 -8.06 -8.15 24.05
N GLU A 37 -6.88 -8.63 24.44
CA GLU A 37 -5.85 -7.87 25.19
C GLU A 37 -4.86 -7.12 24.27
N GLN A 38 -4.90 -7.33 22.94
CA GLN A 38 -4.04 -6.62 22.00
C GLN A 38 -4.54 -5.19 21.75
N ASN A 39 -3.60 -4.26 21.58
CA ASN A 39 -3.92 -2.84 21.32
C ASN A 39 -4.52 -2.60 19.93
N THR A 40 -4.21 -3.45 18.95
CA THR A 40 -4.77 -3.46 17.60
C THR A 40 -5.17 -4.87 17.23
N ILE A 41 -6.48 -5.13 17.24
CA ILE A 41 -7.03 -6.48 17.05
C ILE A 41 -6.96 -6.89 15.57
N LEU A 42 -7.13 -5.96 14.65
CA LEU A 42 -7.14 -6.21 13.20
C LEU A 42 -5.75 -6.23 12.58
N ASP A 43 -4.83 -5.35 12.97
CA ASP A 43 -3.50 -5.26 12.35
C ASP A 43 -2.58 -6.37 12.88
N SER A 44 -2.77 -7.58 12.36
CA SER A 44 -1.99 -8.77 12.75
C SER A 44 -0.63 -8.90 12.04
N ASN A 45 -0.44 -8.18 10.93
CA ASN A 45 0.81 -8.21 10.15
C ASN A 45 1.81 -7.18 10.69
N GLU A 46 3.07 -7.58 10.86
CA GLU A 46 4.15 -6.70 11.35
C GLU A 46 4.36 -5.48 10.43
N ILE A 47 4.29 -5.67 9.10
CA ILE A 47 4.47 -4.59 8.12
C ILE A 47 3.33 -3.57 8.23
N GLU A 48 2.08 -4.02 8.41
CA GLU A 48 0.93 -3.13 8.63
C GLU A 48 1.11 -2.28 9.89
N ARG A 49 1.57 -2.90 10.99
CA ARG A 49 1.81 -2.20 12.27
C ARG A 49 2.96 -1.21 12.20
N GLU A 50 4.05 -1.56 11.52
CA GLU A 50 5.22 -0.68 11.36
C GLU A 50 4.90 0.53 10.48
N ARG A 51 4.11 0.32 9.42
CA ARG A 51 3.75 1.37 8.46
C ARG A 51 2.48 2.14 8.83
N GLY A 52 1.70 1.64 9.80
CA GLY A 52 0.42 2.24 10.20
C GLY A 52 -0.67 2.17 9.13
N ILE A 53 -0.57 1.26 8.16
CA ILE A 53 -1.52 1.13 7.04
C ILE A 53 -2.10 -0.28 6.98
N THR A 54 -3.37 -0.40 6.60
CA THR A 54 -3.97 -1.69 6.23
C THR A 54 -3.56 -2.04 4.80
N ILE A 55 -2.94 -3.20 4.62
CA ILE A 55 -2.48 -3.72 3.33
C ILE A 55 -3.46 -4.77 2.80
N PHE A 56 -3.86 -5.70 3.67
CA PHE A 56 -4.76 -6.81 3.33
C PHE A 56 -6.15 -6.60 3.91
N SER A 57 -7.15 -6.89 3.11
CA SER A 57 -8.53 -6.92 3.57
C SER A 57 -8.76 -8.03 4.60
N LYS A 58 -9.55 -7.75 5.61
CA LYS A 58 -9.93 -8.70 6.66
C LYS A 58 -11.43 -8.70 6.82
N ASN A 59 -11.97 -9.91 7.04
CA ASN A 59 -13.39 -10.08 7.30
C ASN A 59 -13.62 -10.38 8.78
N ALA A 60 -14.53 -9.65 9.36
CA ALA A 60 -15.04 -9.88 10.71
C ALA A 60 -16.56 -9.98 10.67
N SER A 61 -17.16 -10.55 11.68
CA SER A 61 -18.62 -10.59 11.80
C SER A 61 -19.04 -10.42 13.26
N ILE A 62 -20.05 -9.61 13.47
CA ILE A 62 -20.65 -9.34 14.77
C ILE A 62 -22.15 -9.61 14.69
N GLU A 63 -22.77 -9.82 15.84
CA GLU A 63 -24.22 -9.95 15.99
C GLU A 63 -24.75 -8.77 16.80
N TYR A 64 -25.73 -8.06 16.24
CA TYR A 64 -26.39 -6.96 16.90
C TYR A 64 -27.91 -7.00 16.68
N LYS A 65 -28.71 -7.02 17.75
CA LYS A 65 -30.18 -7.13 17.72
C LYS A 65 -30.70 -8.29 16.85
N GLY A 66 -29.99 -9.43 16.82
CA GLY A 66 -30.37 -10.62 16.04
C GLY A 66 -30.03 -10.53 14.55
N VAL A 67 -29.33 -9.48 14.11
CA VAL A 67 -28.82 -9.30 12.75
C VAL A 67 -27.32 -9.59 12.72
N LYS A 68 -26.87 -10.38 11.74
CA LYS A 68 -25.45 -10.61 11.47
C LYS A 68 -24.89 -9.43 10.65
N ILE A 69 -23.90 -8.74 11.16
CA ILE A 69 -23.21 -7.67 10.45
C ILE A 69 -21.81 -8.18 10.09
N ASN A 70 -21.57 -8.42 8.81
CA ASN A 70 -20.25 -8.69 8.29
C ASN A 70 -19.53 -7.36 8.07
N ILE A 71 -18.37 -7.22 8.69
CA ILE A 71 -17.50 -6.05 8.57
C ILE A 71 -16.33 -6.44 7.70
N ILE A 72 -16.13 -5.69 6.62
CA ILE A 72 -15.05 -5.91 5.65
C ILE A 72 -14.09 -4.74 5.79
N ASP A 73 -12.90 -5.01 6.34
CA ASP A 73 -11.85 -4.02 6.46
C ASP A 73 -11.15 -3.83 5.11
N THR A 74 -11.08 -2.59 4.62
CA THR A 74 -10.50 -2.28 3.31
C THR A 74 -9.14 -1.60 3.47
N PRO A 75 -8.17 -1.87 2.56
CA PRO A 75 -6.97 -1.06 2.46
C PRO A 75 -7.33 0.41 2.24
N GLY A 76 -6.58 1.31 2.87
CA GLY A 76 -6.80 2.75 2.72
C GLY A 76 -5.98 3.40 1.60
N HIS A 77 -4.92 2.75 1.13
CA HIS A 77 -3.98 3.32 0.16
C HIS A 77 -4.37 2.99 -1.29
N ALA A 78 -4.24 3.97 -2.20
CA ALA A 78 -4.62 3.82 -3.61
C ALA A 78 -3.81 2.71 -4.34
N ASP A 79 -2.56 2.44 -3.92
CA ASP A 79 -1.72 1.38 -4.48
C ASP A 79 -2.32 -0.03 -4.30
N PHE A 80 -3.28 -0.17 -3.37
CA PHE A 80 -4.07 -1.40 -3.16
C PHE A 80 -5.48 -1.32 -3.75
N GLY A 81 -5.70 -0.47 -4.76
CA GLY A 81 -6.99 -0.27 -5.40
C GLY A 81 -7.67 -1.55 -5.86
N GLY A 82 -6.92 -2.50 -6.44
CA GLY A 82 -7.46 -3.81 -6.81
C GLY A 82 -8.00 -4.62 -5.64
N GLU A 83 -7.44 -4.46 -4.42
CA GLU A 83 -8.02 -5.02 -3.19
C GLU A 83 -9.30 -4.30 -2.80
N VAL A 84 -9.31 -2.96 -2.89
CA VAL A 84 -10.48 -2.15 -2.56
C VAL A 84 -11.68 -2.52 -3.43
N GLU A 85 -11.51 -2.59 -4.75
CA GLU A 85 -12.57 -2.96 -5.70
C GLU A 85 -13.18 -4.33 -5.38
N ARG A 86 -12.33 -5.32 -5.12
CA ARG A 86 -12.75 -6.70 -4.77
C ARG A 86 -13.53 -6.76 -3.48
N VAL A 87 -13.06 -6.04 -2.48
CA VAL A 87 -13.65 -6.02 -1.14
C VAL A 87 -15.00 -5.32 -1.16
N LEU A 88 -15.10 -4.20 -1.87
CA LEU A 88 -16.35 -3.47 -2.04
C LEU A 88 -17.41 -4.29 -2.75
N SER A 89 -17.05 -5.21 -3.67
CA SER A 89 -18.00 -6.09 -4.35
C SER A 89 -18.74 -7.06 -3.43
N MET A 90 -18.22 -7.32 -2.22
CA MET A 90 -18.89 -8.14 -1.22
C MET A 90 -19.84 -7.33 -0.32
N ALA A 91 -19.73 -6.00 -0.31
CA ALA A 91 -20.51 -5.13 0.56
C ALA A 91 -21.85 -4.72 -0.05
N ASP A 92 -22.81 -4.36 0.79
CA ASP A 92 -24.10 -3.77 0.43
C ASP A 92 -24.17 -2.30 0.86
N GLY A 93 -23.25 -1.87 1.74
CA GLY A 93 -23.05 -0.50 2.16
C GLY A 93 -21.65 -0.25 2.67
N ALA A 94 -21.30 1.01 2.88
CA ALA A 94 -19.98 1.41 3.37
C ALA A 94 -20.07 2.45 4.49
N LEU A 95 -19.16 2.32 5.47
CA LEU A 95 -18.89 3.35 6.47
C LEU A 95 -17.70 4.17 5.99
N LEU A 96 -17.94 5.40 5.57
CA LEU A 96 -16.90 6.33 5.19
C LEU A 96 -16.41 7.12 6.41
N LEU A 97 -15.20 6.82 6.87
CA LEU A 97 -14.57 7.53 7.98
C LEU A 97 -13.83 8.75 7.48
N VAL A 98 -14.11 9.91 8.08
CA VAL A 98 -13.43 11.18 7.80
C VAL A 98 -12.97 11.77 9.14
N ASP A 99 -11.70 12.19 9.22
CA ASP A 99 -11.15 12.87 10.40
C ASP A 99 -11.80 14.24 10.55
N ALA A 100 -12.30 14.56 11.75
CA ALA A 100 -13.01 15.80 12.05
C ALA A 100 -12.13 17.07 11.93
N LYS A 101 -10.81 16.93 11.86
CA LYS A 101 -9.86 18.03 11.67
C LYS A 101 -9.41 18.15 10.22
N GLU A 102 -9.02 17.06 9.61
CA GLU A 102 -8.40 17.00 8.27
C GLU A 102 -9.44 17.07 7.15
N GLY A 103 -10.61 16.43 7.34
CA GLY A 103 -11.63 16.34 6.31
C GLY A 103 -11.37 15.22 5.30
N PRO A 104 -12.08 15.21 4.14
CA PRO A 104 -11.86 14.21 3.10
C PRO A 104 -10.51 14.43 2.42
N MET A 105 -9.71 13.37 2.32
CA MET A 105 -8.36 13.34 1.78
C MET A 105 -8.33 12.59 0.42
N PRO A 106 -7.23 12.60 -0.36
CA PRO A 106 -7.18 12.02 -1.71
C PRO A 106 -7.62 10.56 -1.79
N GLN A 107 -7.14 9.75 -0.86
CA GLN A 107 -7.51 8.34 -0.80
C GLN A 107 -8.99 8.17 -0.49
N THR A 108 -9.59 9.09 0.29
CA THR A 108 -11.04 9.15 0.49
C THR A 108 -11.78 9.31 -0.83
N ARG A 109 -11.29 10.19 -1.72
CA ARG A 109 -11.85 10.42 -3.06
C ARG A 109 -11.84 9.13 -3.90
N PHE A 110 -10.71 8.44 -3.93
CA PHE A 110 -10.57 7.20 -4.69
C PHE A 110 -11.55 6.12 -4.20
N VAL A 111 -11.51 5.80 -2.90
CA VAL A 111 -12.35 4.73 -2.34
C VAL A 111 -13.84 5.08 -2.41
N LEU A 112 -14.20 6.36 -2.20
CA LEU A 112 -15.57 6.83 -2.35
C LEU A 112 -16.08 6.71 -3.79
N ARG A 113 -15.25 7.07 -4.78
CA ARG A 113 -15.59 6.90 -6.20
C ARG A 113 -15.93 5.45 -6.53
N GLU A 114 -15.09 4.50 -6.08
CA GLU A 114 -15.34 3.08 -6.32
C GLU A 114 -16.59 2.57 -5.58
N ALA A 115 -16.85 3.04 -4.37
CA ALA A 115 -18.07 2.70 -3.62
C ALA A 115 -19.34 3.24 -4.32
N LEU A 116 -19.30 4.46 -4.85
CA LEU A 116 -20.39 5.07 -5.60
C LEU A 116 -20.64 4.35 -6.93
N LYS A 117 -19.57 3.98 -7.66
CA LYS A 117 -19.63 3.21 -8.92
C LYS A 117 -20.32 1.86 -8.71
N GLN A 118 -20.09 1.22 -7.57
CA GLN A 118 -20.74 -0.05 -7.20
C GLN A 118 -22.15 0.12 -6.59
N GLY A 119 -22.63 1.35 -6.44
CA GLY A 119 -23.98 1.66 -5.94
C GLY A 119 -24.17 1.42 -4.44
N LEU A 120 -23.08 1.38 -3.65
CA LEU A 120 -23.15 1.13 -2.21
C LEU A 120 -23.86 2.28 -1.48
N LYS A 121 -24.66 1.94 -0.47
CA LYS A 121 -25.23 2.93 0.46
C LYS A 121 -24.15 3.36 1.47
N ILE A 122 -23.89 4.67 1.53
CA ILE A 122 -22.77 5.20 2.31
C ILE A 122 -23.28 5.92 3.55
N ILE A 123 -22.68 5.58 4.70
CA ILE A 123 -22.86 6.28 5.97
C ILE A 123 -21.54 7.00 6.26
N VAL A 124 -21.58 8.30 6.45
CA VAL A 124 -20.39 9.09 6.80
C VAL A 124 -20.20 9.09 8.32
N ILE A 125 -18.99 8.74 8.76
CA ILE A 125 -18.59 8.80 10.16
C ILE A 125 -17.52 9.88 10.30
N VAL A 126 -17.90 11.00 10.90
CA VAL A 126 -16.96 12.09 11.26
C VAL A 126 -16.28 11.69 12.56
N ASN A 127 -15.06 11.16 12.45
CA ASN A 127 -14.30 10.56 13.55
C ASN A 127 -13.32 11.56 14.17
N LYS A 128 -12.83 11.22 15.38
CA LYS A 128 -11.86 12.01 16.16
C LYS A 128 -12.37 13.40 16.54
N ILE A 129 -13.66 13.52 16.82
CA ILE A 129 -14.26 14.79 17.29
C ILE A 129 -13.72 15.23 18.67
N ASP A 130 -13.03 14.34 19.39
CA ASP A 130 -12.31 14.58 20.65
C ASP A 130 -11.01 15.37 20.45
N LYS A 131 -10.47 15.47 19.23
CA LYS A 131 -9.24 16.22 18.96
C LYS A 131 -9.45 17.72 19.09
N LYS A 132 -8.46 18.39 19.69
CA LYS A 132 -8.42 19.85 19.72
C LYS A 132 -8.32 20.41 18.27
N GLY A 133 -9.19 21.36 17.95
CA GLY A 133 -9.28 21.92 16.61
C GLY A 133 -10.12 21.11 15.63
N SER A 134 -10.91 20.13 16.10
CA SER A 134 -11.90 19.44 15.29
C SER A 134 -12.99 20.42 14.79
N ARG A 135 -13.44 20.24 13.53
CA ARG A 135 -14.44 21.07 12.85
C ARG A 135 -15.50 20.17 12.19
N PRO A 136 -16.29 19.40 12.97
CA PRO A 136 -17.15 18.34 12.43
C PRO A 136 -18.13 18.82 11.36
N GLU A 137 -18.78 19.98 11.55
CA GLU A 137 -19.76 20.54 10.60
C GLU A 137 -19.10 21.00 9.29
N TYR A 138 -17.91 21.62 9.38
CA TYR A 138 -17.12 21.99 8.20
C TYR A 138 -16.71 20.75 7.39
N VAL A 139 -16.23 19.71 8.08
CA VAL A 139 -15.83 18.43 7.45
C VAL A 139 -17.01 17.74 6.80
N GLN A 140 -18.19 17.76 7.42
CA GLN A 140 -19.42 17.25 6.80
C GLN A 140 -19.74 17.99 5.49
N GLY A 141 -19.65 19.34 5.48
CA GLY A 141 -19.85 20.15 4.27
C GLY A 141 -18.84 19.83 3.18
N LYS A 142 -17.55 19.71 3.49
CA LYS A 142 -16.51 19.32 2.53
C LYS A 142 -16.71 17.89 2.01
N THR A 143 -17.20 16.98 2.84
CA THR A 143 -17.55 15.64 2.39
C THR A 143 -18.73 15.68 1.43
N PHE A 144 -19.74 16.51 1.67
CA PHE A 144 -20.85 16.71 0.74
C PHE A 144 -20.36 17.26 -0.62
N ASP A 145 -19.48 18.27 -0.60
CA ASP A 145 -18.88 18.81 -1.83
C ASP A 145 -18.17 17.71 -2.62
N LEU A 146 -17.41 16.82 -1.95
CA LEU A 146 -16.75 15.69 -2.58
C LEU A 146 -17.74 14.70 -3.23
N PHE A 147 -18.88 14.40 -2.59
CA PHE A 147 -19.92 13.56 -3.21
C PHE A 147 -20.47 14.18 -4.50
N VAL A 148 -20.74 15.48 -4.48
CA VAL A 148 -21.22 16.22 -5.66
C VAL A 148 -20.18 16.21 -6.78
N GLU A 149 -18.90 16.44 -6.47
CA GLU A 149 -17.80 16.40 -7.44
C GLU A 149 -17.64 15.02 -8.09
N LEU A 150 -17.88 13.95 -7.33
CA LEU A 150 -17.85 12.57 -7.83
C LEU A 150 -19.12 12.15 -8.59
N GLY A 151 -20.06 13.08 -8.82
CA GLY A 151 -21.25 12.85 -9.58
C GLY A 151 -22.35 12.09 -8.83
N ALA A 152 -22.32 12.09 -7.49
CA ALA A 152 -23.40 11.53 -6.69
C ALA A 152 -24.73 12.26 -6.99
N ASN A 153 -25.82 11.49 -7.14
CA ASN A 153 -27.13 12.07 -7.27
C ASN A 153 -27.62 12.66 -5.93
N GLU A 154 -28.70 13.44 -5.95
CA GLU A 154 -29.23 14.11 -4.77
C GLU A 154 -29.53 13.14 -3.61
N GLU A 155 -30.08 11.96 -3.89
CA GLU A 155 -30.37 10.94 -2.87
C GLU A 155 -29.10 10.41 -2.20
N THR A 156 -28.03 10.21 -2.97
CA THR A 156 -26.75 9.67 -2.47
C THR A 156 -25.92 10.75 -1.77
N ALA A 157 -26.01 12.01 -2.24
CA ALA A 157 -25.32 13.14 -1.61
C ALA A 157 -25.91 13.52 -0.24
N LEU A 158 -27.17 13.20 0.02
CA LEU A 158 -27.84 13.36 1.33
C LEU A 158 -27.56 12.15 2.24
N PHE A 159 -26.30 11.87 2.48
CA PHE A 159 -25.85 10.74 3.28
C PHE A 159 -26.16 10.91 4.78
N PRO A 160 -26.48 9.80 5.51
CA PRO A 160 -26.55 9.83 6.97
C PRO A 160 -25.17 10.07 7.58
N THR A 161 -25.12 10.90 8.63
CA THR A 161 -23.88 11.24 9.34
C THR A 161 -23.96 10.76 10.78
N VAL A 162 -22.87 10.15 11.27
CA VAL A 162 -22.64 9.81 12.67
C VAL A 162 -21.31 10.43 13.09
N TYR A 163 -21.29 11.06 14.26
CA TYR A 163 -20.09 11.64 14.86
C TYR A 163 -19.50 10.66 15.86
N ALA A 164 -18.17 10.50 15.87
CA ALA A 164 -17.51 9.50 16.69
C ALA A 164 -16.16 9.95 17.27
N SER A 165 -15.83 9.40 18.45
CA SER A 165 -14.47 9.24 18.94
C SER A 165 -14.18 7.74 19.02
N GLY A 166 -13.55 7.20 17.98
CA GLY A 166 -13.21 5.76 17.91
C GLY A 166 -12.30 5.36 19.06
N ARG A 167 -11.38 6.24 19.48
CA ARG A 167 -10.51 6.00 20.64
C ARG A 167 -11.27 5.83 21.95
N ASP A 168 -12.27 6.65 22.18
CA ASP A 168 -13.07 6.61 23.42
C ASP A 168 -14.25 5.62 23.32
N GLY A 169 -14.45 5.01 22.12
CA GLY A 169 -15.55 4.08 21.86
C GLY A 169 -16.94 4.73 21.98
N LYS A 170 -17.07 6.00 21.53
CA LYS A 170 -18.29 6.79 21.65
C LYS A 170 -18.76 7.29 20.28
N ALA A 171 -20.08 7.32 20.08
CA ALA A 171 -20.70 7.87 18.90
C ALA A 171 -22.04 8.54 19.19
N GLY A 172 -22.50 9.41 18.29
CA GLY A 172 -23.76 10.14 18.41
C GLY A 172 -24.21 10.74 17.09
N LEU A 173 -25.44 11.24 17.05
CA LEU A 173 -26.01 11.91 15.87
C LEU A 173 -25.71 13.42 15.84
N THR A 174 -25.13 13.96 16.88
CA THR A 174 -24.66 15.34 17.00
C THR A 174 -23.20 15.35 17.43
N PRO A 175 -22.40 16.38 17.10
CA PRO A 175 -20.97 16.43 17.44
C PRO A 175 -20.67 16.75 18.93
N ASP A 176 -21.64 16.53 19.84
CA ASP A 176 -21.49 16.77 21.26
C ASP A 176 -21.08 15.49 22.00
N LEU A 177 -19.82 15.43 22.42
CA LEU A 177 -19.25 14.29 23.17
C LEU A 177 -19.89 14.06 24.54
N THR A 178 -20.47 15.09 25.15
CA THR A 178 -21.01 15.00 26.52
C THR A 178 -22.25 14.09 26.59
N GLY A 179 -23.00 13.98 25.50
CA GLY A 179 -24.16 13.11 25.36
C GLY A 179 -23.84 11.69 24.88
N MET A 180 -22.59 11.42 24.47
CA MET A 180 -22.21 10.12 23.91
C MET A 180 -21.75 9.14 25.00
N THR A 181 -22.32 7.94 25.01
CA THR A 181 -22.02 6.91 26.01
C THR A 181 -21.29 5.69 25.43
N ASN A 182 -21.60 5.29 24.22
CA ASN A 182 -21.09 4.10 23.55
C ASN A 182 -21.11 4.25 22.03
N ILE A 183 -20.75 3.18 21.29
CA ILE A 183 -20.67 3.18 19.82
C ILE A 183 -21.98 2.70 19.16
N THR A 184 -23.00 2.37 19.93
CA THR A 184 -24.31 1.83 19.47
C THR A 184 -24.94 2.64 18.32
N PRO A 185 -24.88 4.00 18.26
CA PRO A 185 -25.44 4.76 17.16
C PRO A 185 -24.92 4.35 15.78
N ILE A 186 -23.69 3.84 15.68
CA ILE A 186 -23.16 3.32 14.39
C ILE A 186 -23.88 2.02 14.01
N PHE A 187 -24.10 1.09 14.94
CA PHE A 187 -24.86 -0.13 14.67
C PHE A 187 -26.30 0.17 14.26
N ASP A 188 -26.95 1.10 14.94
CA ASP A 188 -28.32 1.50 14.59
C ASP A 188 -28.39 2.16 13.21
N ALA A 189 -27.38 2.97 12.83
CA ALA A 189 -27.25 3.54 11.51
C ALA A 189 -27.07 2.45 10.44
N ILE A 190 -26.21 1.43 10.70
CA ILE A 190 -26.03 0.29 9.78
C ILE A 190 -27.36 -0.41 9.54
N LEU A 191 -28.09 -0.78 10.59
CA LEU A 191 -29.39 -1.48 10.47
C LEU A 191 -30.44 -0.64 9.76
N LYS A 192 -30.40 0.67 9.88
CA LYS A 192 -31.37 1.59 9.28
C LYS A 192 -31.10 1.90 7.82
N TYR A 193 -29.83 2.08 7.43
CA TYR A 193 -29.48 2.65 6.14
C TYR A 193 -28.81 1.67 5.17
N VAL A 194 -28.14 0.61 5.67
CA VAL A 194 -27.57 -0.42 4.82
C VAL A 194 -28.65 -1.44 4.48
N PRO A 195 -28.92 -1.71 3.19
CA PRO A 195 -29.95 -2.68 2.79
C PRO A 195 -29.53 -4.11 3.17
N GLU A 196 -30.49 -5.00 3.16
CA GLU A 196 -30.22 -6.44 3.11
C GLU A 196 -29.56 -6.79 1.78
N PRO A 197 -28.67 -7.82 1.78
CA PRO A 197 -28.11 -8.31 0.53
C PRO A 197 -29.21 -8.68 -0.47
N ASP A 198 -29.01 -8.33 -1.75
CA ASP A 198 -29.89 -8.84 -2.82
C ASP A 198 -29.62 -10.34 -3.02
N ALA A 199 -30.28 -11.15 -2.21
CA ALA A 199 -30.04 -12.56 -2.10
C ALA A 199 -31.17 -13.38 -2.73
N HIS A 200 -30.85 -14.16 -3.75
CA HIS A 200 -31.81 -14.99 -4.47
C HIS A 200 -31.78 -16.44 -3.97
N LEU A 201 -32.41 -16.72 -2.83
CA LEU A 201 -32.42 -18.04 -2.20
C LEU A 201 -32.99 -19.18 -3.08
N GLY A 202 -33.94 -18.88 -3.98
CA GLY A 202 -34.58 -19.87 -4.86
C GLY A 202 -33.84 -20.12 -6.18
N LYS A 203 -32.73 -19.46 -6.45
CA LYS A 203 -31.93 -19.64 -7.65
C LYS A 203 -30.78 -20.64 -7.44
N PRO A 204 -30.19 -21.19 -8.52
CA PRO A 204 -28.97 -22.01 -8.44
C PRO A 204 -27.83 -21.27 -7.77
N LEU A 205 -26.90 -22.01 -7.16
CA LEU A 205 -25.73 -21.46 -6.48
C LEU A 205 -24.88 -20.58 -7.41
N GLN A 206 -24.55 -19.40 -6.96
CA GLN A 206 -23.51 -18.54 -7.52
C GLN A 206 -22.76 -17.82 -6.38
N MET A 207 -21.46 -17.95 -6.36
CA MET A 207 -20.55 -17.28 -5.43
C MET A 207 -19.37 -16.71 -6.21
N LEU A 208 -19.12 -15.41 -6.09
CA LEU A 208 -17.93 -14.77 -6.67
C LEU A 208 -16.76 -14.90 -5.69
N VAL A 209 -15.62 -15.36 -6.19
CA VAL A 209 -14.38 -15.42 -5.40
C VAL A 209 -13.73 -14.05 -5.38
N SER A 210 -13.83 -13.35 -4.26
CA SER A 210 -13.30 -11.98 -4.10
C SER A 210 -11.94 -11.95 -3.39
N ASN A 211 -11.60 -12.99 -2.62
CA ASN A 211 -10.31 -13.10 -1.94
C ASN A 211 -9.88 -14.57 -1.82
N ILE A 212 -8.58 -14.80 -1.63
CA ILE A 212 -8.01 -16.15 -1.43
C ILE A 212 -7.18 -16.15 -0.15
N GLY A 213 -7.49 -17.08 0.73
CA GLY A 213 -6.65 -17.48 1.83
C GLY A 213 -5.87 -18.76 1.53
N TYR A 214 -4.91 -19.08 2.37
CA TYR A 214 -4.15 -20.32 2.29
C TYR A 214 -4.09 -21.01 3.66
N ASP A 215 -4.25 -22.32 3.65
CA ASP A 215 -4.07 -23.18 4.82
C ASP A 215 -3.11 -24.30 4.46
N ASN A 216 -2.14 -24.61 5.33
CA ASN A 216 -1.09 -25.59 5.06
C ASN A 216 -1.63 -27.01 4.83
N TYR A 217 -2.81 -27.33 5.34
CA TYR A 217 -3.43 -28.66 5.24
C TYR A 217 -4.57 -28.71 4.21
N LYS A 218 -5.32 -27.61 4.05
CA LYS A 218 -6.51 -27.53 3.19
C LYS A 218 -6.25 -26.84 1.85
N GLY A 219 -5.04 -26.30 1.66
CA GLY A 219 -4.65 -25.58 0.44
C GLY A 219 -5.32 -24.21 0.31
N ARG A 220 -5.71 -23.84 -0.90
CA ARG A 220 -6.38 -22.58 -1.20
C ARG A 220 -7.79 -22.56 -0.61
N ILE A 221 -8.15 -21.42 -0.01
CA ILE A 221 -9.46 -21.14 0.55
C ILE A 221 -10.06 -19.96 -0.20
N ALA A 222 -11.09 -20.20 -1.00
CA ALA A 222 -11.83 -19.15 -1.69
C ALA A 222 -12.74 -18.42 -0.71
N ILE A 223 -12.66 -17.09 -0.69
CA ILE A 223 -13.49 -16.22 0.16
C ILE A 223 -14.34 -15.35 -0.77
N GLY A 224 -15.65 -15.25 -0.48
CA GLY A 224 -16.55 -14.43 -1.29
C GLY A 224 -17.96 -14.42 -0.75
N LYS A 225 -18.80 -13.58 -1.39
CA LYS A 225 -20.23 -13.47 -1.12
C LYS A 225 -21.02 -14.48 -1.95
N ILE A 226 -21.94 -15.16 -1.33
CA ILE A 226 -22.93 -16.00 -2.05
C ILE A 226 -24.01 -15.07 -2.62
N HIS A 227 -24.08 -14.95 -3.94
CA HIS A 227 -25.08 -14.11 -4.64
C HIS A 227 -26.43 -14.81 -4.75
N SER A 228 -26.44 -16.13 -4.99
CA SER A 228 -27.68 -16.89 -5.10
C SER A 228 -27.54 -18.31 -4.58
N GLY A 229 -28.64 -18.90 -4.18
CA GLY A 229 -28.74 -20.29 -3.70
C GLY A 229 -28.18 -20.49 -2.30
N SER A 230 -27.62 -21.67 -2.08
CA SER A 230 -26.91 -22.04 -0.84
C SER A 230 -25.72 -22.94 -1.15
N ILE A 231 -24.75 -22.98 -0.25
CA ILE A 231 -23.58 -23.84 -0.33
C ILE A 231 -23.53 -24.72 0.91
N LYS A 232 -23.20 -26.00 0.72
CA LYS A 232 -23.11 -26.99 1.82
C LYS A 232 -21.72 -27.61 1.89
N ASN A 233 -21.32 -27.97 3.08
CA ASN A 233 -20.13 -28.77 3.27
C ASN A 233 -20.31 -30.13 2.59
N GLY A 234 -19.32 -30.60 1.81
CA GLY A 234 -19.39 -31.84 1.06
C GLY A 234 -20.22 -31.77 -0.25
N GLN A 235 -20.69 -30.60 -0.66
CA GLN A 235 -21.46 -30.41 -1.91
C GLN A 235 -20.54 -30.47 -3.13
N ASP A 236 -21.04 -31.09 -4.22
CA ASP A 236 -20.45 -30.97 -5.54
C ASP A 236 -20.80 -29.62 -6.16
N ILE A 237 -19.81 -28.95 -6.76
CA ILE A 237 -19.94 -27.62 -7.37
C ILE A 237 -19.29 -27.59 -8.76
N ALA A 238 -19.69 -26.62 -9.56
CA ALA A 238 -18.96 -26.21 -10.75
C ALA A 238 -18.07 -25.00 -10.41
N HIS A 239 -16.83 -25.06 -10.80
CA HIS A 239 -15.90 -23.95 -10.81
C HIS A 239 -15.79 -23.42 -12.25
N ILE A 240 -16.00 -22.14 -12.45
CA ILE A 240 -15.89 -21.46 -13.74
C ILE A 240 -14.72 -20.50 -13.65
N ASP A 241 -13.69 -20.76 -14.43
CA ASP A 241 -12.48 -19.93 -14.47
C ASP A 241 -12.69 -18.63 -15.29
N ARG A 242 -11.65 -17.82 -15.41
CA ARG A 242 -11.70 -16.54 -16.13
C ARG A 242 -11.92 -16.69 -17.64
N ASP A 243 -11.52 -17.84 -18.20
CA ASP A 243 -11.67 -18.17 -19.63
C ASP A 243 -13.02 -18.83 -19.91
N GLY A 244 -13.88 -19.00 -18.89
CA GLY A 244 -15.19 -19.64 -18.97
C GLY A 244 -15.13 -21.15 -18.99
N GLN A 245 -14.00 -21.78 -18.67
CA GLN A 245 -13.89 -23.23 -18.59
C GLN A 245 -14.52 -23.73 -17.29
N ILE A 246 -15.24 -24.84 -17.38
CA ILE A 246 -16.00 -25.40 -16.26
C ILE A 246 -15.36 -26.69 -15.80
N ALA A 247 -15.00 -26.73 -14.51
CA ALA A 247 -14.52 -27.94 -13.85
C ALA A 247 -15.39 -28.27 -12.63
N LYS A 248 -15.56 -29.57 -12.32
CA LYS A 248 -16.34 -30.00 -11.15
C LYS A 248 -15.43 -30.31 -9.98
N PHE A 249 -15.78 -29.80 -8.81
CA PHE A 249 -15.08 -30.03 -7.57
C PHE A 249 -16.06 -30.34 -6.44
N LYS A 250 -15.52 -30.75 -5.30
CA LYS A 250 -16.28 -31.00 -4.07
C LYS A 250 -15.79 -30.08 -2.97
N ILE A 251 -16.70 -29.38 -2.30
CA ILE A 251 -16.38 -28.57 -1.13
C ILE A 251 -15.91 -29.49 0.00
N THR A 252 -14.72 -29.28 0.50
CA THR A 252 -14.15 -30.08 1.60
C THR A 252 -14.33 -29.43 2.97
N SER A 253 -14.48 -28.10 3.02
CA SER A 253 -14.82 -27.36 4.23
C SER A 253 -15.53 -26.06 3.87
N LEU A 254 -16.53 -25.71 4.66
CA LEU A 254 -17.28 -24.46 4.58
C LEU A 254 -17.16 -23.71 5.91
N TYR A 255 -16.81 -22.42 5.84
CA TYR A 255 -16.67 -21.55 7.00
C TYR A 255 -17.48 -20.28 6.83
N THR A 256 -18.04 -19.81 7.92
CA THR A 256 -18.56 -18.44 8.08
C THR A 256 -17.68 -17.67 9.05
N PHE A 257 -17.79 -16.34 9.05
CA PHE A 257 -17.03 -15.48 9.96
C PHE A 257 -17.82 -15.27 11.26
N LYS A 258 -17.11 -15.32 12.41
CA LYS A 258 -17.66 -14.98 13.73
C LYS A 258 -16.58 -14.29 14.56
N GLY A 259 -16.79 -13.01 14.91
CA GLY A 259 -15.69 -12.15 15.35
C GLY A 259 -14.64 -12.07 14.26
N LEU A 260 -13.38 -12.25 14.60
CA LEU A 260 -12.25 -12.35 13.66
C LEU A 260 -11.96 -13.80 13.22
N GLY A 261 -12.66 -14.76 13.79
CA GLY A 261 -12.44 -16.17 13.52
C GLY A 261 -13.32 -16.70 12.40
N LYS A 262 -12.90 -17.85 11.86
CA LYS A 262 -13.70 -18.68 10.96
C LYS A 262 -14.31 -19.82 11.77
N VAL A 263 -15.60 -20.07 11.59
CA VAL A 263 -16.33 -21.19 12.21
C VAL A 263 -16.83 -22.11 11.10
N GLU A 264 -16.58 -23.41 11.26
CA GLU A 264 -17.04 -24.40 10.29
C GLU A 264 -18.56 -24.56 10.38
N GLU A 265 -19.24 -24.50 9.23
CA GLU A 265 -20.68 -24.58 9.11
C GLU A 265 -21.09 -25.69 8.14
N GLN A 266 -22.29 -26.21 8.32
CA GLN A 266 -22.83 -27.23 7.42
C GLN A 266 -23.47 -26.64 6.17
N GLU A 267 -24.06 -25.48 6.27
CA GLU A 267 -24.74 -24.77 5.19
C GLU A 267 -24.64 -23.25 5.38
N ALA A 268 -24.46 -22.51 4.28
CA ALA A 268 -24.54 -21.06 4.24
C ALA A 268 -25.46 -20.64 3.06
N LEU A 269 -26.18 -19.55 3.28
CA LEU A 269 -27.22 -19.05 2.37
C LEU A 269 -26.73 -17.83 1.58
N ALA A 270 -27.39 -17.55 0.45
CA ALA A 270 -27.18 -16.33 -0.32
C ALA A 270 -27.25 -15.09 0.60
N GLY A 271 -26.36 -14.12 0.34
CA GLY A 271 -26.17 -12.91 1.11
C GLY A 271 -25.01 -13.00 2.12
N ASP A 272 -24.58 -14.19 2.52
CA ASP A 272 -23.47 -14.33 3.48
C ASP A 272 -22.10 -14.33 2.79
N ILE A 273 -21.08 -13.93 3.55
CA ILE A 273 -19.68 -14.01 3.15
C ILE A 273 -19.10 -15.27 3.77
N VAL A 274 -18.57 -16.14 2.91
CA VAL A 274 -18.09 -17.46 3.30
C VAL A 274 -16.66 -17.72 2.84
N ALA A 275 -16.02 -18.70 3.45
CA ALA A 275 -14.74 -19.22 3.03
C ALA A 275 -14.87 -20.73 2.75
N VAL A 276 -14.47 -21.18 1.57
CA VAL A 276 -14.63 -22.56 1.11
C VAL A 276 -13.30 -23.15 0.64
N SER A 277 -13.08 -24.42 0.91
CA SER A 277 -11.93 -25.20 0.42
C SER A 277 -12.38 -26.39 -0.42
N GLY A 278 -11.45 -26.95 -1.20
CA GLY A 278 -11.72 -28.10 -2.08
C GLY A 278 -11.51 -27.80 -3.57
N ILE A 279 -11.10 -26.57 -3.92
CA ILE A 279 -10.81 -26.16 -5.29
C ILE A 279 -9.32 -25.77 -5.38
N PRO A 280 -8.44 -26.65 -5.87
CA PRO A 280 -6.97 -26.45 -5.79
C PRO A 280 -6.44 -25.22 -6.54
N ASN A 281 -7.04 -24.90 -7.69
CA ASN A 281 -6.57 -23.87 -8.61
C ASN A 281 -7.54 -22.68 -8.71
N VAL A 282 -8.33 -22.43 -7.66
CA VAL A 282 -9.25 -21.30 -7.65
C VAL A 282 -8.46 -19.98 -7.63
N ASN A 283 -8.91 -19.00 -8.44
CA ASN A 283 -8.36 -17.65 -8.48
C ASN A 283 -9.44 -16.60 -8.17
N ILE A 284 -8.99 -15.40 -7.89
CA ILE A 284 -9.88 -14.26 -7.62
C ILE A 284 -10.60 -13.85 -8.91
N GLY A 285 -11.89 -13.51 -8.80
CA GLY A 285 -12.76 -13.17 -9.93
C GLY A 285 -13.45 -14.37 -10.58
N GLU A 286 -13.12 -15.60 -10.19
CA GLU A 286 -13.76 -16.81 -10.68
C GLU A 286 -15.08 -17.09 -9.94
N THR A 287 -15.94 -17.91 -10.57
CA THR A 287 -17.26 -18.21 -10.02
C THR A 287 -17.35 -19.64 -9.54
N ILE A 288 -17.86 -19.83 -8.31
CA ILE A 288 -18.32 -21.12 -7.80
C ILE A 288 -19.82 -21.19 -8.04
N ALA A 289 -20.29 -22.18 -8.81
CA ALA A 289 -21.65 -22.26 -9.29
C ALA A 289 -22.28 -23.64 -9.05
N ASP A 290 -23.58 -23.71 -9.34
CA ASP A 290 -24.35 -24.96 -9.36
C ASP A 290 -23.78 -25.93 -10.42
N PRO A 291 -23.58 -27.22 -10.10
CA PRO A 291 -22.95 -28.19 -11.01
C PRO A 291 -23.85 -28.62 -12.19
N ILE A 292 -25.17 -28.31 -12.14
CA ILE A 292 -26.14 -28.69 -13.18
C ILE A 292 -26.39 -27.53 -14.14
N THR A 293 -26.52 -26.31 -13.58
CA THR A 293 -26.78 -25.07 -14.33
C THR A 293 -25.71 -24.02 -13.99
N PRO A 294 -24.45 -24.26 -14.39
CA PRO A 294 -23.37 -23.34 -14.06
C PRO A 294 -23.50 -22.01 -14.85
N VAL A 295 -23.55 -20.91 -14.13
CA VAL A 295 -23.62 -19.55 -14.73
C VAL A 295 -22.55 -18.68 -14.05
N ALA A 296 -21.65 -18.12 -14.87
CA ALA A 296 -20.60 -17.22 -14.37
C ALA A 296 -21.19 -15.87 -13.93
N LEU A 297 -20.64 -15.32 -12.87
CA LEU A 297 -20.83 -13.91 -12.50
C LEU A 297 -19.90 -13.02 -13.34
N PRO A 298 -20.22 -11.72 -13.51
CA PRO A 298 -19.33 -10.78 -14.19
C PRO A 298 -17.94 -10.79 -13.54
N LEU A 299 -16.90 -10.75 -14.37
CA LEU A 299 -15.52 -10.62 -13.90
C LEU A 299 -15.34 -9.26 -13.20
N LEU A 300 -14.52 -9.24 -12.18
CA LEU A 300 -14.09 -7.98 -11.56
C LEU A 300 -13.17 -7.23 -12.53
N ASP A 301 -13.50 -5.98 -12.78
CA ASP A 301 -12.67 -5.06 -13.56
C ASP A 301 -11.56 -4.56 -12.62
N ILE A 302 -10.33 -4.95 -12.88
CA ILE A 302 -9.16 -4.60 -12.06
C ILE A 302 -8.32 -3.63 -12.86
N GLU A 303 -8.14 -2.43 -12.34
CA GLU A 303 -7.30 -1.43 -12.98
C GLU A 303 -5.88 -1.95 -13.25
N GLU A 304 -5.27 -1.48 -14.31
CA GLU A 304 -3.95 -1.92 -14.77
C GLU A 304 -2.81 -1.38 -13.88
N PRO A 305 -1.65 -2.07 -13.85
CA PRO A 305 -0.46 -1.59 -13.16
C PRO A 305 0.03 -0.26 -13.75
N THR A 306 0.53 0.64 -12.89
CA THR A 306 1.08 1.95 -13.30
C THR A 306 2.59 2.05 -13.18
N VAL A 307 3.23 1.16 -12.39
CA VAL A 307 4.67 1.16 -12.12
C VAL A 307 5.25 -0.24 -12.32
N LYS A 308 6.46 -0.32 -12.85
CA LYS A 308 7.20 -1.58 -13.01
C LYS A 308 8.63 -1.47 -12.52
N MET A 309 9.19 -2.60 -12.08
CA MET A 309 10.59 -2.75 -11.66
C MET A 309 11.16 -4.05 -12.21
N ILE A 310 12.48 -4.11 -12.38
CA ILE A 310 13.17 -5.35 -12.75
C ILE A 310 13.71 -6.01 -11.49
N PHE A 311 13.32 -7.27 -11.27
CA PHE A 311 13.86 -8.13 -10.22
C PHE A 311 14.91 -9.07 -10.83
N MET A 312 16.01 -9.28 -10.11
CA MET A 312 17.12 -10.13 -10.58
C MET A 312 17.85 -10.80 -9.41
N VAL A 313 18.58 -11.87 -9.73
CA VAL A 313 19.45 -12.54 -8.76
C VAL A 313 20.54 -11.57 -8.29
N ASN A 314 20.87 -11.60 -6.98
CA ASN A 314 21.97 -10.83 -6.44
C ASN A 314 23.33 -11.35 -6.96
N ASN A 315 23.94 -10.60 -7.87
CA ASN A 315 25.26 -10.88 -8.43
C ASN A 315 26.37 -9.96 -7.87
N SER A 316 26.10 -9.28 -6.75
CA SER A 316 27.09 -8.44 -6.09
C SER A 316 28.26 -9.25 -5.51
N PRO A 317 29.40 -8.63 -5.18
CA PRO A 317 30.52 -9.30 -4.49
C PRO A 317 30.14 -9.92 -3.13
N PHE A 318 29.03 -9.48 -2.55
CA PHE A 318 28.47 -10.05 -1.31
C PHE A 318 27.29 -10.99 -1.56
N GLY A 319 26.93 -11.23 -2.82
CA GLY A 319 25.82 -12.10 -3.20
C GLY A 319 25.93 -13.50 -2.61
N GLY A 320 24.79 -14.02 -2.16
CA GLY A 320 24.64 -15.38 -1.63
C GLY A 320 25.16 -15.60 -0.20
N LYS A 321 25.49 -14.53 0.54
CA LYS A 321 26.06 -14.63 1.90
C LYS A 321 25.02 -14.46 3.02
N GLU A 322 23.92 -13.78 2.76
CA GLU A 322 22.98 -13.35 3.80
C GLU A 322 21.59 -13.97 3.64
N GLY A 323 21.19 -14.32 2.42
CA GLY A 323 19.89 -14.93 2.13
C GLY A 323 19.90 -16.45 2.17
N GLU A 324 18.80 -17.04 2.66
CA GLU A 324 18.51 -18.46 2.56
C GLU A 324 18.07 -18.81 1.12
N PHE A 325 17.15 -18.04 0.55
CA PHE A 325 16.62 -18.19 -0.79
C PHE A 325 17.28 -17.19 -1.74
N LYS A 326 18.12 -17.65 -2.66
CA LYS A 326 18.98 -16.79 -3.50
C LYS A 326 19.10 -17.24 -4.94
N THR A 327 18.52 -18.40 -5.30
CA THR A 327 18.59 -18.92 -6.66
C THR A 327 17.48 -18.36 -7.54
N SER A 328 17.73 -18.28 -8.85
CA SER A 328 16.76 -17.84 -9.85
C SER A 328 15.42 -18.59 -9.74
N SER A 329 15.47 -19.91 -9.59
CA SER A 329 14.27 -20.73 -9.47
C SER A 329 13.45 -20.43 -8.20
N GLN A 330 14.12 -20.16 -7.08
CA GLN A 330 13.45 -19.81 -5.81
C GLN A 330 12.78 -18.45 -5.90
N ILE A 331 13.49 -17.42 -6.43
CA ILE A 331 12.95 -16.07 -6.61
C ILE A 331 11.76 -16.12 -7.57
N LYS A 332 11.91 -16.78 -8.73
CA LYS A 332 10.83 -16.97 -9.70
C LYS A 332 9.59 -17.60 -9.05
N ALA A 333 9.77 -18.74 -8.38
CA ALA A 333 8.67 -19.44 -7.73
C ALA A 333 7.94 -18.55 -6.70
N ARG A 334 8.70 -17.71 -5.96
CA ARG A 334 8.12 -16.79 -5.00
C ARG A 334 7.33 -15.66 -5.66
N LEU A 335 7.86 -15.06 -6.73
CA LEU A 335 7.17 -14.00 -7.48
C LEU A 335 5.86 -14.53 -8.10
N TYR A 336 5.90 -15.73 -8.72
CA TYR A 336 4.70 -16.34 -9.29
C TYR A 336 3.69 -16.78 -8.23
N LYS A 337 4.14 -17.17 -7.03
CA LYS A 337 3.26 -17.45 -5.91
C LYS A 337 2.48 -16.21 -5.46
N GLU A 338 3.07 -15.01 -5.56
CA GLU A 338 2.37 -13.77 -5.22
C GLU A 338 1.17 -13.52 -6.14
N LEU A 339 1.27 -13.87 -7.43
CA LEU A 339 0.16 -13.75 -8.39
C LEU A 339 -1.09 -14.56 -8.01
N GLU A 340 -0.93 -15.56 -7.13
CA GLU A 340 -2.06 -16.36 -6.65
C GLU A 340 -3.00 -15.57 -5.74
N THR A 341 -2.45 -14.56 -5.04
CA THR A 341 -3.18 -13.77 -4.05
C THR A 341 -3.32 -12.30 -4.45
N ASP A 342 -2.41 -11.80 -5.28
CA ASP A 342 -2.39 -10.42 -5.74
C ASP A 342 -2.65 -10.33 -7.24
N VAL A 343 -3.87 -9.98 -7.60
CA VAL A 343 -4.32 -9.88 -9.02
C VAL A 343 -3.90 -8.58 -9.70
N ALA A 344 -3.50 -7.56 -8.91
CA ALA A 344 -3.02 -6.29 -9.43
C ALA A 344 -1.52 -6.34 -9.79
N LEU A 345 -0.84 -7.43 -9.41
CA LEU A 345 0.56 -7.67 -9.74
C LEU A 345 0.66 -8.42 -11.08
N ARG A 346 1.66 -8.06 -11.89
CA ARG A 346 2.04 -8.82 -13.10
C ARG A 346 3.53 -9.16 -13.02
N VAL A 347 3.87 -10.36 -13.44
CA VAL A 347 5.27 -10.84 -13.49
C VAL A 347 5.53 -11.41 -14.89
N GLU A 348 6.56 -10.91 -15.54
CA GLU A 348 6.97 -11.32 -16.88
C GLU A 348 8.44 -11.75 -16.86
N ASP A 349 8.72 -12.90 -17.48
CA ASP A 349 10.09 -13.40 -17.66
C ASP A 349 10.81 -12.62 -18.77
N ASN A 350 11.97 -12.06 -18.47
CA ASN A 350 12.82 -11.43 -19.47
C ASN A 350 13.81 -12.43 -20.08
N SER A 351 14.25 -12.18 -21.32
CA SER A 351 15.18 -13.06 -22.04
C SER A 351 16.57 -13.18 -21.40
N ASP A 352 16.94 -12.26 -20.51
CA ASP A 352 18.21 -12.20 -19.78
C ASP A 352 18.17 -12.92 -18.41
N GLY A 353 17.04 -13.58 -18.09
CA GLY A 353 16.86 -14.28 -16.83
C GLY A 353 16.47 -13.40 -15.64
N THR A 354 16.06 -12.17 -15.91
CA THR A 354 15.45 -11.25 -14.94
C THR A 354 13.92 -11.30 -15.05
N TRP A 355 13.22 -10.59 -14.14
CA TRP A 355 11.75 -10.52 -14.14
C TRP A 355 11.31 -9.06 -14.11
N THR A 356 10.41 -8.70 -15.02
CA THR A 356 9.67 -7.45 -14.91
C THR A 356 8.47 -7.67 -14.00
N VAL A 357 8.43 -6.95 -12.88
CA VAL A 357 7.32 -6.99 -11.92
C VAL A 357 6.61 -5.66 -11.97
N SER A 358 5.31 -5.69 -12.28
CA SER A 358 4.47 -4.50 -12.43
C SER A 358 3.40 -4.46 -11.35
N GLY A 359 3.21 -3.31 -10.73
CA GLY A 359 2.24 -3.06 -9.65
C GLY A 359 1.53 -1.73 -9.78
N ARG A 360 0.58 -1.46 -8.90
CA ARG A 360 -0.26 -0.25 -8.89
C ARG A 360 0.49 1.02 -8.50
N GLY A 361 1.59 0.88 -7.74
CA GLY A 361 2.40 2.00 -7.28
C GLY A 361 3.70 1.53 -6.65
N GLU A 362 4.54 2.50 -6.24
CA GLU A 362 5.83 2.21 -5.61
C GLU A 362 5.68 1.47 -4.29
N LEU A 363 4.72 1.87 -3.45
CA LEU A 363 4.48 1.25 -2.15
C LEU A 363 4.05 -0.21 -2.30
N HIS A 364 3.26 -0.54 -3.32
CA HIS A 364 2.86 -1.91 -3.61
C HIS A 364 4.09 -2.80 -3.86
N LEU A 365 5.00 -2.36 -4.73
CA LEU A 365 6.24 -3.10 -5.02
C LEU A 365 7.21 -3.11 -3.83
N ALA A 366 7.32 -2.02 -3.08
CA ALA A 366 8.15 -1.95 -1.88
C ALA A 366 7.69 -2.95 -0.79
N ILE A 367 6.39 -3.13 -0.63
CA ILE A 367 5.83 -4.12 0.30
C ILE A 367 6.14 -5.55 -0.16
N LEU A 368 6.04 -5.86 -1.46
CA LEU A 368 6.45 -7.15 -1.99
C LEU A 368 7.94 -7.42 -1.70
N ILE A 369 8.81 -6.44 -1.96
CA ILE A 369 10.25 -6.53 -1.67
C ILE A 369 10.49 -6.78 -0.18
N GLU A 370 9.85 -6.04 0.70
CA GLU A 370 10.02 -6.18 2.15
C GLU A 370 9.51 -7.53 2.67
N ARG A 371 8.40 -8.05 2.13
CA ARG A 371 7.91 -9.39 2.46
C ARG A 371 8.91 -10.46 2.06
N MET A 372 9.41 -10.41 0.82
CA MET A 372 10.42 -11.36 0.35
C MET A 372 11.70 -11.28 1.20
N ARG A 373 12.14 -10.06 1.56
CA ARG A 373 13.28 -9.82 2.44
C ARG A 373 13.10 -10.53 3.80
N ARG A 374 11.95 -10.36 4.45
CA ARG A 374 11.64 -10.99 5.76
C ARG A 374 11.48 -12.51 5.66
N GLU A 375 11.03 -13.01 4.53
CA GLU A 375 10.96 -14.45 4.24
C GLU A 375 12.34 -15.09 4.00
N GLY A 376 13.42 -14.31 3.99
CA GLY A 376 14.79 -14.82 3.83
C GLY A 376 15.33 -14.78 2.41
N TYR A 377 14.67 -14.11 1.47
CA TYR A 377 15.14 -13.97 0.10
C TYR A 377 16.24 -12.93 -0.03
N GLU A 378 17.17 -13.20 -0.94
CA GLU A 378 18.24 -12.31 -1.37
C GLU A 378 18.16 -12.10 -2.88
N PHE A 379 18.04 -10.82 -3.32
CA PHE A 379 17.86 -10.43 -4.72
C PHE A 379 18.26 -8.97 -4.93
N GLN A 380 18.13 -8.48 -6.16
CA GLN A 380 18.35 -7.08 -6.51
C GLN A 380 17.15 -6.55 -7.28
N VAL A 381 16.93 -5.24 -7.19
CA VAL A 381 15.88 -4.55 -7.94
C VAL A 381 16.40 -3.29 -8.60
N SER A 382 15.81 -2.96 -9.76
CA SER A 382 16.05 -1.70 -10.47
C SER A 382 15.23 -0.56 -9.89
N ARG A 383 15.49 0.66 -10.38
CA ARG A 383 14.61 1.81 -10.17
C ARG A 383 13.18 1.50 -10.64
N PRO A 384 12.14 2.00 -9.95
CA PRO A 384 10.77 1.97 -10.45
C PRO A 384 10.61 2.86 -11.69
N HIS A 385 9.89 2.35 -12.70
CA HIS A 385 9.54 3.08 -13.91
C HIS A 385 8.03 3.10 -14.11
N VAL A 386 7.49 4.21 -14.55
CA VAL A 386 6.07 4.29 -14.89
C VAL A 386 5.76 3.49 -16.16
N ILE A 387 4.57 2.95 -16.22
CA ILE A 387 4.05 2.24 -17.40
C ILE A 387 3.23 3.24 -18.22
N ASN A 388 3.71 3.55 -19.42
CA ASN A 388 3.01 4.42 -20.34
C ASN A 388 2.12 3.59 -21.27
N HIS A 389 0.96 4.14 -21.63
CA HIS A 389 0.05 3.57 -22.61
C HIS A 389 0.16 4.31 -23.94
N VAL A 390 0.03 3.60 -25.06
CA VAL A 390 -0.02 4.22 -26.39
C VAL A 390 -1.44 4.05 -26.92
N VAL A 391 -2.17 5.17 -27.03
CA VAL A 391 -3.54 5.20 -27.56
C VAL A 391 -3.56 6.17 -28.74
N ASP A 392 -4.00 5.71 -29.89
CA ASP A 392 -4.06 6.50 -31.13
C ASP A 392 -2.73 7.19 -31.49
N GLY A 393 -1.59 6.52 -31.24
CA GLY A 393 -0.25 7.04 -31.51
C GLY A 393 0.23 8.12 -30.52
N LYS A 394 -0.52 8.40 -29.47
CA LYS A 394 -0.13 9.30 -28.38
C LYS A 394 0.31 8.49 -27.16
N THR A 395 1.42 8.88 -26.57
CA THR A 395 1.87 8.32 -25.30
C THR A 395 1.11 8.99 -24.17
N LEU A 396 0.41 8.17 -23.38
CA LEU A 396 -0.26 8.57 -22.15
C LEU A 396 0.56 8.07 -20.96
N THR A 397 0.80 8.95 -19.99
CA THR A 397 1.50 8.64 -18.74
C THR A 397 0.54 8.74 -17.55
N PRO A 398 0.71 7.96 -16.47
CA PRO A 398 -0.15 8.08 -15.30
C PRO A 398 0.10 9.40 -14.58
N TYR A 399 -0.98 10.05 -14.14
CA TYR A 399 -0.97 11.26 -13.32
C TYR A 399 -1.59 11.00 -11.96
N GLU A 400 -1.12 11.72 -10.95
CA GLU A 400 -1.62 11.66 -9.58
C GLU A 400 -2.16 12.99 -9.11
N LYS A 401 -3.16 12.93 -8.24
CA LYS A 401 -3.58 14.03 -7.37
C LYS A 401 -2.75 13.99 -6.10
N VAL A 402 -2.05 15.06 -5.82
CA VAL A 402 -1.18 15.20 -4.64
C VAL A 402 -1.75 16.27 -3.73
N TYR A 403 -1.98 15.90 -2.50
CA TYR A 403 -2.41 16.79 -1.43
C TYR A 403 -1.29 16.99 -0.43
N ILE A 404 -1.02 18.24 -0.12
CA ILE A 404 0.04 18.61 0.80
C ILE A 404 -0.55 19.52 1.88
N GLU A 405 -0.33 19.13 3.13
CA GLU A 405 -0.55 19.97 4.30
C GLU A 405 0.80 20.38 4.85
N VAL A 406 1.03 21.67 4.98
CA VAL A 406 2.33 22.19 5.42
C VAL A 406 2.14 23.50 6.19
N PRO A 407 2.94 23.75 7.26
CA PRO A 407 2.96 25.07 7.88
C PRO A 407 3.27 26.16 6.84
N GLU A 408 2.58 27.29 6.91
CA GLU A 408 2.67 28.38 5.93
C GLU A 408 4.12 28.79 5.61
N ALA A 409 5.02 28.73 6.60
CA ALA A 409 6.44 29.04 6.42
C ALA A 409 7.17 28.17 5.38
N TYR A 410 6.66 26.96 5.07
CA TYR A 410 7.25 26.03 4.12
C TYR A 410 6.47 25.94 2.80
N SER A 411 5.29 26.57 2.69
CA SER A 411 4.44 26.48 1.49
C SER A 411 5.17 26.93 0.22
N GLY A 412 5.96 28.03 0.31
CA GLY A 412 6.71 28.56 -0.81
C GLY A 412 7.74 27.60 -1.39
N VAL A 413 8.49 26.88 -0.53
CA VAL A 413 9.48 25.88 -0.97
C VAL A 413 8.78 24.72 -1.66
N VAL A 414 7.65 24.25 -1.11
CA VAL A 414 6.87 23.15 -1.69
C VAL A 414 6.32 23.55 -3.07
N ILE A 415 5.71 24.74 -3.20
CA ILE A 415 5.18 25.24 -4.47
C ILE A 415 6.29 25.35 -5.51
N GLN A 416 7.46 25.87 -5.14
CA GLN A 416 8.61 25.97 -6.03
C GLN A 416 9.07 24.59 -6.52
N LYS A 417 9.20 23.61 -5.61
CA LYS A 417 9.63 22.25 -5.93
C LYS A 417 8.63 21.50 -6.81
N MET A 418 7.34 21.64 -6.53
CA MET A 418 6.27 21.06 -7.36
C MET A 418 6.23 21.73 -8.74
N GLY A 419 6.43 23.03 -8.82
CA GLY A 419 6.54 23.74 -10.11
C GLY A 419 7.73 23.27 -10.96
N GLN A 420 8.89 22.99 -10.34
CA GLN A 420 10.06 22.40 -11.04
C GLN A 420 9.79 20.98 -11.56
N ARG A 421 8.76 20.30 -11.05
CA ARG A 421 8.30 18.96 -11.43
C ARG A 421 7.10 19.01 -12.40
N HIS A 422 6.86 20.17 -13.02
CA HIS A 422 5.74 20.42 -13.93
C HIS A 422 4.36 20.12 -13.32
N ALA A 423 4.25 20.12 -11.98
CA ALA A 423 2.98 19.94 -11.32
C ALA A 423 2.06 21.13 -11.55
N LYS A 424 0.81 20.85 -11.91
CA LYS A 424 -0.24 21.86 -12.01
C LYS A 424 -0.87 22.02 -10.63
N MET A 425 -0.81 23.23 -10.07
CA MET A 425 -1.52 23.54 -8.83
C MET A 425 -3.02 23.72 -9.12
N ASP A 426 -3.85 22.94 -8.44
CA ASP A 426 -5.30 22.98 -8.60
C ASP A 426 -5.95 23.87 -7.53
N THR A 427 -5.55 23.71 -6.26
CA THR A 427 -6.07 24.54 -5.14
C THR A 427 -4.98 24.92 -4.14
N MET A 428 -5.20 26.05 -3.44
CA MET A 428 -4.40 26.48 -2.30
C MET A 428 -5.32 27.17 -1.30
N GLU A 429 -5.30 26.71 -0.05
CA GLU A 429 -6.07 27.31 1.05
C GLU A 429 -5.17 27.39 2.29
N THR A 430 -5.19 28.52 3.00
CA THR A 430 -4.46 28.65 4.27
C THR A 430 -5.44 28.87 5.42
N VAL A 431 -5.37 28.02 6.44
CA VAL A 431 -6.23 28.06 7.63
C VAL A 431 -5.34 27.93 8.87
N GLU A 432 -5.42 28.86 9.80
CA GLU A 432 -4.67 28.86 11.07
C GLU A 432 -3.16 28.58 10.92
N ALA A 433 -2.50 29.25 9.94
CA ALA A 433 -1.07 29.09 9.62
C ALA A 433 -0.66 27.72 9.06
N ILE A 434 -1.62 26.90 8.62
CA ILE A 434 -1.40 25.67 7.85
C ILE A 434 -1.92 25.91 6.44
N THR A 435 -1.10 25.60 5.44
CA THR A 435 -1.44 25.70 4.02
C THR A 435 -1.74 24.31 3.46
N PHE A 436 -2.89 24.21 2.82
CA PHE A 436 -3.35 23.03 2.09
C PHE A 436 -3.17 23.28 0.59
N LEU A 437 -2.46 22.39 -0.08
CA LEU A 437 -2.14 22.51 -1.50
C LEU A 437 -2.62 21.24 -2.21
N GLU A 438 -3.24 21.41 -3.37
CA GLU A 438 -3.58 20.29 -4.26
C GLU A 438 -2.89 20.48 -5.60
N PHE A 439 -2.26 19.41 -6.10
CA PHE A 439 -1.58 19.39 -7.38
C PHE A 439 -2.03 18.20 -8.23
N THR A 440 -1.98 18.39 -9.55
CA THR A 440 -2.01 17.29 -10.53
C THR A 440 -0.61 17.18 -11.14
N VAL A 441 0.01 16.01 -11.06
CA VAL A 441 1.41 15.81 -11.50
C VAL A 441 1.60 14.42 -12.08
N ALA A 442 2.50 14.26 -13.07
CA ALA A 442 2.84 12.97 -13.61
C ALA A 442 3.52 12.08 -12.56
N THR A 443 3.12 10.83 -12.43
CA THR A 443 3.68 9.87 -11.44
C THR A 443 5.20 9.79 -11.53
N LYS A 444 5.78 9.84 -12.75
CA LYS A 444 7.24 9.85 -12.96
C LYS A 444 7.97 10.99 -12.25
N GLU A 445 7.31 12.14 -12.07
CA GLU A 445 7.87 13.32 -11.43
C GLU A 445 7.76 13.31 -9.90
N LEU A 446 6.92 12.41 -9.34
CA LEU A 446 6.81 12.21 -7.89
C LEU A 446 7.89 11.28 -7.36
N ILE A 447 8.46 10.42 -8.21
CA ILE A 447 9.53 9.50 -7.80
C ILE A 447 10.68 10.31 -7.17
N GLY A 448 11.03 9.96 -5.93
CA GLY A 448 12.06 10.65 -5.13
C GLY A 448 11.64 12.01 -4.53
N PHE A 449 10.40 12.47 -4.72
CA PHE A 449 9.96 13.74 -4.13
C PHE A 449 9.67 13.64 -2.63
N ARG A 450 9.20 12.50 -2.16
CA ARG A 450 8.78 12.31 -0.76
C ARG A 450 9.92 12.59 0.23
N SER A 451 11.11 12.08 -0.04
CA SER A 451 12.30 12.32 0.79
C SER A 451 12.73 13.79 0.78
N GLU A 452 12.70 14.44 -0.40
CA GLU A 452 12.96 15.89 -0.51
C GLU A 452 11.94 16.69 0.30
N PHE A 453 10.66 16.37 0.17
CA PHE A 453 9.56 17.04 0.87
C PHE A 453 9.70 16.94 2.39
N ILE A 454 9.99 15.75 2.93
CA ILE A 454 10.20 15.56 4.37
C ILE A 454 11.37 16.41 4.87
N THR A 455 12.46 16.46 4.11
CA THR A 455 13.64 17.26 4.45
C THR A 455 13.34 18.76 4.41
N ASP A 456 12.72 19.24 3.34
CA ASP A 456 12.42 20.66 3.14
C ASP A 456 11.40 21.21 4.16
N THR A 457 10.46 20.36 4.59
CA THR A 457 9.45 20.67 5.60
C THR A 457 9.88 20.33 7.03
N LYS A 458 11.11 19.81 7.22
CA LYS A 458 11.64 19.33 8.53
C LYS A 458 10.73 18.31 9.20
N GLY A 459 10.09 17.44 8.40
CA GLY A 459 9.14 16.45 8.89
C GLY A 459 7.79 17.00 9.36
N LEU A 460 7.52 18.30 9.18
CA LEU A 460 6.26 18.96 9.61
C LEU A 460 5.18 18.93 8.54
N GLY A 461 5.52 18.56 7.29
CA GLY A 461 4.57 18.47 6.20
C GLY A 461 3.96 17.07 6.10
N LEU A 462 2.72 16.99 5.68
CA LEU A 462 2.01 15.77 5.29
C LEU A 462 1.78 15.79 3.78
N MET A 463 2.10 14.69 3.09
CA MET A 463 1.88 14.52 1.65
C MET A 463 1.17 13.21 1.38
N ASN A 464 0.09 13.28 0.62
CA ASN A 464 -0.66 12.14 0.14
C ASN A 464 -0.83 12.24 -1.37
N ALA A 465 -0.65 11.14 -2.07
CA ALA A 465 -0.86 11.05 -3.51
C ALA A 465 -1.80 9.89 -3.84
N ALA A 466 -2.55 10.01 -4.93
CA ALA A 466 -3.41 8.96 -5.44
C ALA A 466 -3.49 9.05 -6.95
N PHE A 467 -3.49 7.90 -7.63
CA PHE A 467 -3.69 7.82 -9.07
C PHE A 467 -4.96 8.58 -9.48
N PHE A 468 -4.85 9.38 -10.54
CA PHE A 468 -5.94 10.18 -11.06
C PHE A 468 -6.43 9.64 -12.39
N GLU A 469 -5.62 9.74 -13.43
CA GLU A 469 -5.92 9.25 -14.79
C GLU A 469 -4.66 9.19 -15.66
N PHE A 470 -4.77 8.58 -16.85
CA PHE A 470 -3.73 8.62 -17.86
C PHE A 470 -3.91 9.85 -18.74
N LEU A 471 -2.94 10.76 -18.75
CA LEU A 471 -2.91 11.98 -19.55
C LEU A 471 -1.76 11.96 -20.57
N PRO A 472 -1.82 12.79 -21.63
CA PRO A 472 -0.71 12.91 -22.58
C PRO A 472 0.60 13.21 -21.89
N ASP A 473 1.65 12.46 -22.25
CA ASP A 473 3.00 12.70 -21.75
C ASP A 473 3.55 14.03 -22.30
N ASP A 474 4.00 14.92 -21.44
CA ASP A 474 4.63 16.18 -21.81
C ASP A 474 6.09 16.02 -22.26
N GLY A 475 6.63 14.78 -22.17
CA GLY A 475 8.01 14.45 -22.51
C GLY A 475 9.05 14.95 -21.50
N PHE A 476 8.61 15.61 -20.42
CA PHE A 476 9.52 16.03 -19.35
C PHE A 476 9.90 14.82 -18.50
N SER A 477 11.18 14.71 -18.16
CA SER A 477 11.69 13.75 -17.18
C SER A 477 12.85 14.40 -16.44
N ARG A 478 12.73 14.46 -15.14
CA ARG A 478 13.78 15.03 -14.30
C ARG A 478 14.87 13.99 -14.02
N GLU A 479 16.09 14.34 -14.37
CA GLU A 479 17.26 13.58 -13.92
C GLU A 479 17.66 13.99 -12.50
N ARG A 480 18.24 13.07 -11.74
CA ARG A 480 18.78 13.36 -10.42
C ARG A 480 19.91 14.39 -10.53
N GLU A 481 19.77 15.51 -9.81
CA GLU A 481 20.73 16.62 -9.88
C GLU A 481 22.08 16.29 -9.25
N ARG A 482 22.09 15.48 -8.18
CA ARG A 482 23.27 15.12 -7.43
C ARG A 482 23.71 13.70 -7.75
N GLY A 483 25.03 13.50 -7.89
CA GLY A 483 25.60 12.18 -8.13
C GLY A 483 25.71 11.34 -6.85
N SER A 484 26.27 10.16 -6.99
CA SER A 484 26.56 9.23 -5.89
C SER A 484 28.02 9.26 -5.48
N LEU A 485 28.26 9.10 -4.18
CA LEU A 485 29.57 8.76 -3.64
C LEU A 485 29.73 7.24 -3.73
N VAL A 486 30.71 6.77 -4.51
CA VAL A 486 30.87 5.36 -4.84
C VAL A 486 32.18 4.84 -4.25
N ALA A 487 32.13 3.69 -3.57
CA ALA A 487 33.31 3.06 -2.99
C ALA A 487 34.36 2.70 -4.07
N TYR A 488 35.58 3.18 -3.89
CA TYR A 488 36.69 2.95 -4.83
C TYR A 488 37.22 1.52 -4.74
N GLU A 489 37.27 0.93 -3.54
CA GLU A 489 37.81 -0.39 -3.27
C GLU A 489 36.91 -1.23 -2.35
N THR A 490 37.20 -2.51 -2.26
CA THR A 490 36.53 -3.44 -1.34
C THR A 490 37.31 -3.49 -0.03
N GLY A 491 36.62 -3.32 1.10
CA GLY A 491 37.25 -3.33 2.43
C GLY A 491 36.25 -3.07 3.55
N GLU A 492 36.76 -2.64 4.68
CA GLU A 492 35.97 -2.17 5.82
C GLU A 492 36.15 -0.65 5.96
N THR A 493 35.03 0.05 6.18
CA THR A 493 35.06 1.52 6.32
C THR A 493 35.81 1.94 7.57
N MET A 494 36.76 2.86 7.41
CA MET A 494 37.57 3.41 8.48
C MET A 494 37.17 4.84 8.78
N LEU A 495 37.07 5.19 10.08
CA LEU A 495 36.67 6.53 10.49
C LEU A 495 37.56 7.60 9.84
N TYR A 496 38.87 7.36 9.73
CA TYR A 496 39.81 8.28 9.08
C TYR A 496 39.48 8.49 7.59
N GLY A 497 39.21 7.42 6.83
CA GLY A 497 38.81 7.52 5.42
C GLY A 497 37.50 8.28 5.25
N MET A 498 36.55 8.01 6.15
CA MET A 498 35.24 8.65 6.11
C MET A 498 35.29 10.15 6.45
N THR A 499 36.04 10.56 7.46
CA THR A 499 36.25 11.99 7.79
C THR A 499 36.90 12.78 6.66
N GLN A 500 37.78 12.16 5.88
CA GLN A 500 38.40 12.82 4.71
C GLN A 500 37.43 13.07 3.55
N VAL A 501 36.33 12.32 3.47
CA VAL A 501 35.41 12.38 2.34
C VAL A 501 34.04 12.98 2.70
N GLN A 502 33.74 13.20 3.99
CA GLN A 502 32.46 13.74 4.43
C GLN A 502 32.13 15.13 3.86
N ASP A 503 33.12 15.94 3.49
CA ASP A 503 32.93 17.26 2.87
C ASP A 503 32.49 17.14 1.39
N GLN A 504 32.61 15.96 0.80
CA GLN A 504 32.17 15.72 -0.60
C GLN A 504 30.66 15.46 -0.69
N GLY A 505 30.01 15.15 0.43
CA GLY A 505 28.57 14.90 0.45
C GLY A 505 28.10 14.17 1.71
N GLU A 506 26.88 13.68 1.68
CA GLU A 506 26.25 12.97 2.79
C GLU A 506 26.51 11.46 2.68
N LEU A 507 27.04 10.85 3.75
CA LEU A 507 27.32 9.42 3.78
C LEU A 507 26.11 8.62 4.26
N PHE A 508 25.89 7.43 3.66
CA PHE A 508 24.79 6.51 3.98
C PHE A 508 25.21 5.37 4.92
N ILE A 509 26.47 5.26 5.23
CA ILE A 509 27.04 4.18 6.04
C ILE A 509 27.93 4.73 7.15
N GLY A 510 28.03 3.99 8.24
CA GLY A 510 28.93 4.28 9.36
C GLY A 510 30.31 3.65 9.23
N PRO A 511 31.20 3.86 10.20
CA PRO A 511 32.48 3.18 10.29
C PRO A 511 32.31 1.69 10.64
N ALA A 512 33.34 0.89 10.36
CA ALA A 512 33.39 -0.56 10.59
C ALA A 512 32.32 -1.35 9.82
N VAL A 513 31.90 -0.86 8.65
CA VAL A 513 30.97 -1.53 7.73
C VAL A 513 31.76 -2.08 6.53
N LYS A 514 31.51 -3.33 6.18
CA LYS A 514 32.10 -3.93 4.97
C LYS A 514 31.44 -3.36 3.72
N VAL A 515 32.28 -2.90 2.79
CA VAL A 515 31.86 -2.36 1.49
C VAL A 515 32.61 -3.04 0.36
N TYR A 516 32.09 -2.96 -0.84
CA TYR A 516 32.78 -3.45 -2.06
C TYR A 516 32.90 -2.34 -3.10
N LYS A 517 33.89 -2.47 -3.98
CA LYS A 517 34.11 -1.57 -5.12
C LYS A 517 32.83 -1.42 -5.94
N GLY A 518 32.39 -0.18 -6.16
CA GLY A 518 31.17 0.11 -6.91
C GLY A 518 29.88 0.17 -6.07
N GLN A 519 29.95 -0.09 -4.76
CA GLN A 519 28.86 0.18 -3.83
C GLN A 519 28.68 1.69 -3.65
N VAL A 520 27.44 2.16 -3.67
CA VAL A 520 27.08 3.55 -3.33
C VAL A 520 27.09 3.69 -1.81
N VAL A 521 27.88 4.63 -1.31
CA VAL A 521 28.11 4.84 0.13
C VAL A 521 27.69 6.23 0.60
N GLY A 522 27.14 7.06 -0.31
CA GLY A 522 26.65 8.39 0.01
C GLY A 522 26.14 9.14 -1.21
N GLN A 523 25.58 10.33 -0.97
CA GLN A 523 25.17 11.28 -1.99
C GLN A 523 26.26 12.34 -2.17
N HIS A 524 26.67 12.56 -3.41
CA HIS A 524 27.62 13.62 -3.73
C HIS A 524 26.95 15.01 -3.65
N SER A 525 27.65 16.01 -3.18
CA SER A 525 27.13 17.40 -3.10
C SER A 525 26.97 18.08 -4.45
N ARG A 526 27.57 17.52 -5.52
CA ARG A 526 27.54 18.05 -6.89
C ARG A 526 26.95 17.05 -7.86
N SER A 527 26.69 17.49 -9.08
CA SER A 527 26.30 16.62 -10.18
C SER A 527 27.40 15.64 -10.56
N GLY A 528 26.99 14.42 -10.94
CA GLY A 528 27.90 13.34 -11.34
C GLY A 528 28.50 12.56 -10.15
N ASP A 529 28.79 11.29 -10.42
CA ASP A 529 29.32 10.37 -9.42
C ASP A 529 30.77 10.65 -9.08
N LEU A 530 31.12 10.47 -7.81
CA LEU A 530 32.49 10.60 -7.30
C LEU A 530 32.90 9.30 -6.61
N ARG A 531 34.01 8.71 -7.05
CA ARG A 531 34.61 7.57 -6.38
C ARG A 531 35.49 8.03 -5.24
N ILE A 532 35.23 7.46 -4.04
CA ILE A 532 35.88 7.84 -2.80
C ILE A 532 36.46 6.62 -2.09
N ASN A 533 37.55 6.81 -1.36
CA ASN A 533 38.16 5.76 -0.54
C ASN A 533 37.73 5.90 0.91
N VAL A 534 36.68 5.16 1.29
CA VAL A 534 36.16 5.09 2.68
C VAL A 534 36.90 4.06 3.55
N CYS A 535 37.74 3.21 2.94
CA CYS A 535 38.51 2.15 3.62
C CYS A 535 39.91 2.61 4.01
N LYS A 536 40.27 3.88 3.74
CA LYS A 536 41.63 4.39 3.98
C LYS A 536 41.99 4.41 5.45
N GLU A 537 43.10 3.72 5.81
CA GLU A 537 43.65 3.72 7.14
C GLU A 537 44.54 4.95 7.40
N LYS A 538 44.63 5.36 8.66
CA LYS A 538 45.55 6.40 9.05
C LYS A 538 46.98 5.80 9.13
N HIS A 539 47.89 6.18 8.23
CA HIS A 539 49.30 5.81 8.36
C HIS A 539 49.89 6.48 9.61
N LEU A 540 50.34 5.68 10.54
CA LEU A 540 51.10 6.16 11.70
C LEU A 540 52.47 6.65 11.20
N SER A 541 52.66 7.98 11.14
CA SER A 541 53.99 8.55 10.97
C SER A 541 54.65 8.68 12.34
N ASN A 542 55.94 8.32 12.44
CA ASN A 542 56.74 8.43 13.65
C ASN A 542 57.01 9.89 14.10
N MET A 543 56.47 10.89 13.42
CA MET A 543 56.52 12.29 13.84
C MET A 543 55.41 12.60 14.86
N ARG A 544 55.78 12.75 16.11
CA ARG A 544 54.96 13.38 17.14
C ARG A 544 54.83 14.87 16.82
N SER A 545 53.86 15.29 16.06
CA SER A 545 53.42 16.68 16.07
C SER A 545 52.74 16.92 17.42
N LYS A 546 53.31 17.79 18.25
CA LYS A 546 52.63 18.45 19.36
C LYS A 546 51.61 19.44 18.75
N GLY A 547 50.51 18.94 18.27
CA GLY A 547 49.33 19.71 17.88
C GLY A 547 48.18 19.20 18.71
N GLU A 548 47.46 20.09 19.36
CA GLU A 548 46.20 19.83 20.04
C GLU A 548 45.34 18.96 19.14
N GLY A 549 44.92 17.80 19.68
CA GLY A 549 44.05 16.90 19.00
C GLY A 549 42.69 17.59 18.81
N THR A 550 42.53 18.26 17.70
CA THR A 550 41.21 18.60 17.19
C THR A 550 40.49 17.27 17.03
N MET A 551 39.50 17.00 17.86
CA MET A 551 38.58 15.90 17.64
C MET A 551 37.97 16.12 16.26
N GLU A 552 38.41 15.34 15.25
CA GLU A 552 37.78 15.38 13.94
C GLU A 552 36.33 14.96 14.15
N HIS A 553 35.41 15.89 13.99
CA HIS A 553 33.98 15.63 14.09
C HIS A 553 33.53 14.83 12.87
N PHE A 554 33.00 13.64 13.10
CA PHE A 554 32.34 12.84 12.04
C PHE A 554 30.86 13.09 12.07
N ASN A 555 30.30 13.50 10.93
CA ASN A 555 28.87 13.74 10.78
C ASN A 555 28.10 12.42 10.87
N THR A 556 26.95 12.45 11.53
CA THR A 556 26.06 11.28 11.60
C THR A 556 25.63 10.88 10.19
N PRO A 557 25.90 9.63 9.74
CA PRO A 557 25.48 9.19 8.43
C PRO A 557 23.96 9.02 8.36
N ARG A 558 23.39 9.26 7.18
CA ARG A 558 21.98 8.97 6.88
C ARG A 558 21.85 7.51 6.52
N ILE A 559 21.37 6.69 7.45
CA ILE A 559 21.09 5.28 7.16
C ILE A 559 19.78 5.20 6.38
N MET A 560 19.84 4.73 5.14
CA MET A 560 18.68 4.63 4.26
C MET A 560 17.94 3.32 4.47
N ASP A 561 16.63 3.41 4.59
CA ASP A 561 15.75 2.26 4.56
C ASP A 561 15.46 1.80 3.11
N LEU A 562 14.55 0.82 2.93
CA LEU A 562 14.21 0.30 1.62
C LEU A 562 13.56 1.36 0.74
N ASP A 563 12.57 2.08 1.27
CA ASP A 563 11.80 3.07 0.52
C ASP A 563 12.71 4.23 0.08
N GLU A 564 13.51 4.76 1.01
CA GLU A 564 14.50 5.79 0.70
C GLU A 564 15.53 5.32 -0.34
N SER A 565 15.95 4.05 -0.28
CA SER A 565 16.89 3.47 -1.25
C SER A 565 16.29 3.36 -2.65
N LEU A 566 15.01 2.95 -2.76
CA LEU A 566 14.28 2.85 -4.03
C LEU A 566 14.04 4.23 -4.65
N GLU A 567 13.70 5.23 -3.84
CA GLU A 567 13.53 6.60 -4.28
C GLU A 567 14.86 7.26 -4.72
N TYR A 568 15.98 6.87 -4.08
CA TYR A 568 17.29 7.48 -4.33
C TYR A 568 17.90 7.03 -5.66
N ILE A 569 17.81 5.76 -6.02
CA ILE A 569 18.53 5.18 -7.17
C ILE A 569 18.12 5.79 -8.51
N ASP A 570 19.09 5.87 -9.42
CA ASP A 570 18.87 6.19 -10.84
C ASP A 570 19.00 4.93 -11.74
N ASP A 571 18.88 5.11 -13.05
CA ASP A 571 18.92 4.02 -14.05
C ASP A 571 20.28 3.33 -14.15
N THR A 572 21.33 3.86 -13.49
CA THR A 572 22.67 3.27 -13.43
C THR A 572 22.91 2.48 -12.13
N GLU A 573 21.92 2.40 -11.27
CA GLU A 573 22.01 1.86 -9.91
C GLU A 573 20.99 0.75 -9.66
N LEU A 574 21.28 -0.11 -8.68
CA LEU A 574 20.42 -1.17 -8.20
C LEU A 574 20.36 -1.12 -6.67
N VAL A 575 19.25 -1.57 -6.11
CA VAL A 575 19.15 -1.89 -4.67
C VAL A 575 19.38 -3.38 -4.49
N GLU A 576 20.38 -3.73 -3.71
CA GLU A 576 20.64 -5.09 -3.23
C GLU A 576 19.84 -5.29 -1.94
N VAL A 577 18.93 -6.25 -1.97
CA VAL A 577 18.01 -6.58 -0.87
C VAL A 577 18.39 -7.93 -0.28
N THR A 578 18.70 -7.93 1.01
CA THR A 578 19.00 -9.16 1.75
C THR A 578 18.25 -9.14 3.09
N PRO A 579 18.08 -10.26 3.78
CA PRO A 579 17.43 -10.31 5.09
C PRO A 579 18.07 -9.37 6.13
N LYS A 580 19.40 -9.12 5.99
CA LYS A 580 20.19 -8.37 6.99
C LYS A 580 20.55 -6.96 6.56
N SER A 581 20.58 -6.68 5.24
CA SER A 581 21.14 -5.45 4.70
C SER A 581 20.41 -4.98 3.47
N ILE A 582 20.30 -3.66 3.32
CA ILE A 582 19.89 -2.97 2.10
C ILE A 582 21.10 -2.17 1.65
N ARG A 583 21.54 -2.36 0.40
CA ARG A 583 22.73 -1.70 -0.16
C ARG A 583 22.40 -1.17 -1.55
N ILE A 584 22.90 0.01 -1.85
CA ILE A 584 22.82 0.58 -3.19
C ILE A 584 24.14 0.31 -3.90
N ARG A 585 24.08 -0.03 -5.18
CA ARG A 585 25.28 -0.29 -5.98
C ARG A 585 25.11 0.21 -7.42
N LYS A 586 26.22 0.49 -8.08
CA LYS A 586 26.23 0.70 -9.53
C LYS A 586 25.98 -0.63 -10.26
N ILE A 587 25.27 -0.57 -11.40
CA ILE A 587 25.08 -1.74 -12.29
C ILE A 587 26.45 -2.23 -12.75
N ILE A 588 27.29 -1.33 -13.24
CA ILE A 588 28.66 -1.61 -13.65
C ILE A 588 29.61 -1.18 -12.54
N LEU A 589 30.22 -2.15 -11.86
CA LEU A 589 31.08 -1.88 -10.69
C LEU A 589 32.43 -1.27 -11.06
N ASP A 590 32.99 -1.66 -12.23
CA ASP A 590 34.26 -1.14 -12.71
C ASP A 590 34.09 0.18 -13.44
N GLU A 591 34.93 1.18 -13.10
CA GLU A 591 34.85 2.51 -13.68
C GLU A 591 35.20 2.55 -15.18
N VAL A 592 36.17 1.76 -15.59
CA VAL A 592 36.63 1.74 -16.98
C VAL A 592 35.55 1.13 -17.88
N GLU A 593 34.90 0.07 -17.40
CA GLU A 593 33.77 -0.56 -18.08
C GLU A 593 32.56 0.38 -18.13
N ALA A 594 32.24 1.08 -17.04
CA ALA A 594 31.17 2.05 -16.99
C ALA A 594 31.37 3.20 -17.99
N ARG A 595 32.59 3.74 -18.07
CA ARG A 595 32.94 4.78 -19.07
C ARG A 595 32.85 4.28 -20.52
N LYS A 596 33.22 3.02 -20.76
CA LYS A 596 33.08 2.39 -22.10
C LYS A 596 31.61 2.24 -22.47
N ALA A 597 30.78 1.71 -21.54
CA ALA A 597 29.34 1.54 -21.75
C ALA A 597 28.65 2.89 -22.03
N ALA A 598 28.96 3.92 -21.24
CA ALA A 598 28.41 5.26 -21.45
C ALA A 598 28.79 5.90 -22.80
N LYS A 599 29.99 5.58 -23.35
CA LYS A 599 30.38 6.03 -24.70
C LYS A 599 29.60 5.29 -25.80
N LEU A 600 29.35 3.98 -25.61
CA LEU A 600 28.60 3.18 -26.59
C LEU A 600 27.10 3.57 -26.62
N ALA A 601 26.53 3.97 -25.50
CA ALA A 601 25.13 4.42 -25.40
C ALA A 601 24.86 5.81 -26.03
N LYS A 602 25.92 6.60 -26.32
CA LYS A 602 25.82 7.92 -26.97
C LYS A 602 25.95 7.87 -28.52
N HIS A 603 26.24 6.71 -29.07
CA HIS A 603 26.28 6.42 -30.51
C HIS A 603 25.16 5.46 -30.90
#